data_ee5dd9ac1c1becb667c73cbc32e9d86a
#
_entry.id   ee5dd9ac1c1becb667c73cbc32e9d86a
#
_cell.length_a   1.000
_cell.length_b   1.000
_cell.length_c   1.000
_cell.angle_alpha   90.00
_cell.angle_beta   90.00
_cell.angle_gamma   90.00
#
_symmetry.space_group_name_H-M   'P 1'
#
loop_
_entity.id
_entity.type
_entity.pdbx_description
1 polymer ?
#
loop_
_entity_poly.entity_id
_entity_poly.type
_entity_poly.pdbx_seq_one_letter_code
_entity_poly.pdbx_strand_id
1 'polypeptide(L)'
;MGVGSAIVPVTEPSARLRHARIARASSTRIPSISTTATWRGGPGVAGALDAWAVPATFKKARPGIVFAALAPRERAAAVETLIFAATTTFGIRRHAVARSVLDRRFETAATPWGEVRVKVGARGGRDLVRTPEYEDCARAADAAGVAPRQVYEAALAALRPACP
;
A
#
# COMPACT_ATOMS: atom_id res chain seq x y z
N MET A 1 -15.48 10.98 -15.02
CA MET A 1 -15.48 9.72 -15.78
C MET A 1 -14.60 8.73 -15.00
N GLY A 2 -15.21 7.69 -14.43
CA GLY A 2 -14.51 6.76 -13.56
C GLY A 2 -13.56 5.86 -14.37
N VAL A 3 -12.28 5.94 -14.07
CA VAL A 3 -11.27 5.02 -14.60
C VAL A 3 -11.55 3.66 -13.96
N GLY A 4 -12.05 2.72 -14.77
CA GLY A 4 -12.31 1.36 -14.30
C GLY A 4 -10.98 0.70 -13.89
N SER A 5 -10.91 0.27 -12.65
CA SER A 5 -9.77 -0.50 -12.12
C SER A 5 -10.07 -1.99 -12.18
N ALA A 6 -9.07 -2.83 -12.40
CA ALA A 6 -9.21 -4.28 -12.42
C ALA A 6 -8.54 -4.89 -11.18
N ILE A 7 -9.21 -5.82 -10.51
CA ILE A 7 -8.61 -6.69 -9.50
C ILE A 7 -8.26 -8.01 -10.16
N VAL A 8 -7.04 -8.46 -9.97
CA VAL A 8 -6.52 -9.70 -10.51
C VAL A 8 -6.19 -10.63 -9.35
N PRO A 9 -7.11 -11.50 -8.89
CA PRO A 9 -6.78 -12.49 -7.89
C PRO A 9 -6.01 -13.65 -8.52
N VAL A 10 -4.88 -13.98 -7.95
CA VAL A 10 -4.06 -15.15 -8.28
C VAL A 10 -4.13 -16.13 -7.13
N THR A 11 -4.48 -17.38 -7.40
CA THR A 11 -4.57 -18.43 -6.41
C THR A 11 -3.43 -19.42 -6.61
N GLU A 12 -2.51 -19.53 -5.65
CA GLU A 12 -1.49 -20.59 -5.64
C GLU A 12 -1.76 -21.62 -4.54
N PRO A 13 -1.85 -22.91 -4.89
CA PRO A 13 -1.61 -23.97 -3.91
C PRO A 13 -0.12 -24.00 -3.60
N SER A 14 0.23 -24.18 -2.34
CA SER A 14 1.59 -24.19 -1.79
C SER A 14 2.56 -25.05 -2.61
N ALA A 15 3.27 -24.47 -3.53
CA ALA A 15 4.43 -25.07 -4.18
C ALA A 15 5.42 -23.98 -4.55
N ARG A 16 6.44 -23.85 -3.70
CA ARG A 16 7.73 -23.22 -3.95
C ARG A 16 7.68 -21.98 -4.86
N LEU A 17 7.59 -20.83 -4.24
CA LEU A 17 8.05 -19.57 -4.82
C LEU A 17 9.47 -19.79 -5.32
N ARG A 18 9.65 -20.03 -6.60
CA ARG A 18 10.96 -20.09 -7.23
C ARG A 18 11.52 -18.67 -7.19
N HIS A 19 12.42 -18.46 -6.26
CA HIS A 19 13.48 -17.45 -6.20
C HIS A 19 13.19 -16.08 -6.86
N ALA A 20 12.12 -15.39 -6.48
CA ALA A 20 12.29 -13.97 -6.28
C ALA A 20 13.10 -13.86 -4.98
N ARG A 21 14.32 -13.36 -5.03
CA ARG A 21 15.19 -13.24 -3.85
C ARG A 21 14.50 -12.42 -2.78
N ILE A 22 13.80 -13.11 -1.89
CA ILE A 22 13.39 -12.56 -0.60
C ILE A 22 14.68 -12.49 0.20
N ALA A 23 15.15 -11.29 0.50
CA ALA A 23 16.23 -11.10 1.44
C ALA A 23 15.82 -11.79 2.75
N ARG A 24 16.62 -12.75 3.22
CA ARG A 24 16.46 -13.43 4.49
C ARG A 24 16.47 -12.38 5.60
N ALA A 25 15.32 -12.15 6.21
CA ALA A 25 15.24 -11.63 7.56
C ALA A 25 15.15 -12.86 8.48
N SER A 26 16.22 -13.14 9.18
CA SER A 26 16.25 -14.13 10.26
C SER A 26 15.54 -13.54 11.47
N SER A 27 14.28 -13.89 11.69
CA SER A 27 13.62 -13.78 12.98
C SER A 27 12.28 -14.49 12.93
N THR A 28 12.08 -15.40 13.88
CA THR A 28 10.88 -16.21 14.12
C THR A 28 9.75 -15.33 14.72
N ARG A 29 9.40 -14.25 14.04
CA ARG A 29 8.21 -13.48 14.34
C ARG A 29 7.40 -13.47 13.08
N ILE A 30 6.17 -13.98 13.13
CA ILE A 30 5.20 -13.79 12.04
C ILE A 30 5.15 -12.27 11.82
N PRO A 31 5.66 -11.75 10.72
CA PRO A 31 5.55 -10.32 10.46
C PRO A 31 4.06 -10.05 10.38
N SER A 32 3.57 -9.14 11.21
CA SER A 32 2.32 -8.46 10.92
C SER A 32 2.39 -8.10 9.44
N ILE A 33 1.45 -8.59 8.64
CA ILE A 33 1.42 -8.37 7.20
C ILE A 33 1.20 -6.86 7.00
N SER A 34 2.28 -6.12 7.15
CA SER A 34 2.40 -4.83 6.51
C SER A 34 2.40 -5.14 5.03
N THR A 35 1.34 -4.84 4.37
CA THR A 35 1.03 -5.09 2.95
C THR A 35 1.99 -4.38 1.98
N THR A 36 3.05 -3.84 2.50
CA THR A 36 4.22 -3.33 1.80
C THR A 36 5.35 -4.35 1.83
N ALA A 37 5.02 -5.64 1.94
CA ALA A 37 6.00 -6.67 1.68
C ALA A 37 6.47 -6.45 0.25
N THR A 38 7.60 -5.86 0.17
CA THR A 38 8.43 -5.55 -0.96
C THR A 38 8.38 -6.68 -2.00
N TRP A 39 7.30 -6.72 -2.74
CA TRP A 39 7.41 -7.15 -4.11
C TRP A 39 8.47 -6.21 -4.67
N ARG A 40 9.61 -6.72 -5.07
CA ARG A 40 10.68 -5.88 -5.63
C ARG A 40 10.19 -5.28 -6.95
N GLY A 41 9.34 -4.32 -6.79
CA GLY A 41 8.59 -3.64 -7.78
C GLY A 41 7.35 -3.12 -7.09
N GLY A 42 7.47 -2.16 -6.20
CA GLY A 42 6.34 -1.56 -5.48
C GLY A 42 5.14 -1.23 -6.37
N PRO A 43 4.09 -0.60 -5.91
CA PRO A 43 2.86 -0.31 -6.65
C PRO A 43 3.04 0.46 -7.96
N GLY A 44 4.24 0.63 -8.47
CA GLY A 44 4.56 1.19 -9.79
C GLY A 44 5.04 0.16 -10.82
N VAL A 45 5.30 -1.11 -10.44
CA VAL A 45 5.78 -2.10 -11.39
C VAL A 45 4.65 -2.56 -12.29
N ALA A 46 4.88 -2.51 -13.57
CA ALA A 46 3.88 -2.72 -14.63
C ALA A 46 2.68 -1.74 -14.57
N GLY A 47 2.74 -0.68 -13.74
CA GLY A 47 1.68 0.30 -13.60
C GLY A 47 0.53 -0.14 -12.69
N ALA A 48 0.73 -1.10 -11.79
CA ALA A 48 -0.23 -1.41 -10.74
C ALA A 48 -0.38 -0.23 -9.76
N LEU A 49 -1.61 0.03 -9.32
CA LEU A 49 -1.95 1.06 -8.33
C LEU A 49 -1.76 0.53 -6.90
N ASP A 50 -1.98 -0.77 -6.71
CA ASP A 50 -1.86 -1.45 -5.43
C ASP A 50 -1.70 -2.96 -5.65
N ALA A 51 -1.11 -3.66 -4.68
CA ALA A 51 -1.01 -5.11 -4.68
C ALA A 51 -0.99 -5.63 -3.24
N TRP A 52 -1.67 -6.77 -3.02
CA TRP A 52 -1.75 -7.38 -1.69
C TRP A 52 -1.82 -8.90 -1.79
N ALA A 53 -1.49 -9.55 -0.67
CA ALA A 53 -1.54 -10.99 -0.52
C ALA A 53 -2.39 -11.37 0.69
N VAL A 54 -3.27 -12.35 0.51
CA VAL A 54 -4.17 -12.84 1.57
C VAL A 54 -3.94 -14.34 1.76
N PRO A 55 -3.60 -14.82 2.96
CA PRO A 55 -3.59 -16.23 3.27
C PRO A 55 -4.98 -16.85 3.06
N ALA A 56 -5.03 -18.02 2.42
CA ALA A 56 -6.28 -18.70 2.14
C ALA A 56 -6.12 -20.22 2.24
N THR A 57 -7.23 -20.91 2.51
CA THR A 57 -7.30 -22.36 2.42
C THR A 57 -8.06 -22.75 1.16
N PHE A 58 -7.43 -23.54 0.32
CA PHE A 58 -8.00 -24.05 -0.92
C PHE A 58 -8.64 -25.42 -0.73
N LYS A 59 -9.28 -25.95 -1.80
CA LYS A 59 -9.88 -27.29 -1.79
C LYS A 59 -8.90 -28.34 -1.27
N LYS A 60 -9.41 -29.35 -0.57
CA LYS A 60 -8.64 -30.38 0.14
C LYS A 60 -7.77 -29.82 1.28
N ALA A 61 -8.23 -28.75 1.93
CA ALA A 61 -7.57 -28.08 3.07
C ALA A 61 -6.10 -27.67 2.80
N ARG A 62 -5.76 -27.33 1.57
CA ARG A 62 -4.40 -26.90 1.22
C ARG A 62 -4.21 -25.42 1.55
N PRO A 63 -3.20 -25.06 2.35
CA PRO A 63 -2.85 -23.67 2.57
C PRO A 63 -2.29 -23.04 1.30
N GLY A 64 -2.55 -21.77 1.09
CA GLY A 64 -2.00 -21.00 -0.01
C GLY A 64 -2.21 -19.52 0.17
N ILE A 65 -1.88 -18.76 -0.87
CA ILE A 65 -1.98 -17.30 -0.87
C ILE A 65 -2.84 -16.87 -2.07
N VAL A 66 -3.80 -15.99 -1.81
CA VAL A 66 -4.45 -15.22 -2.86
C VAL A 66 -3.65 -13.93 -3.04
N PHE A 67 -3.01 -13.80 -4.18
CA PHE A 67 -2.37 -12.55 -4.57
C PHE A 67 -3.33 -11.74 -5.43
N ALA A 68 -3.46 -10.45 -5.17
CA ALA A 68 -4.30 -9.55 -5.94
C ALA A 68 -3.56 -8.26 -6.27
N ALA A 69 -3.86 -7.68 -7.42
CA ALA A 69 -3.35 -6.39 -7.83
C ALA A 69 -4.48 -5.52 -8.38
N LEU A 70 -4.44 -4.24 -8.07
CA LEU A 70 -5.32 -3.22 -8.62
C LEU A 70 -4.56 -2.45 -9.69
N ALA A 71 -5.12 -2.36 -10.89
CA ALA A 71 -4.47 -1.65 -11.99
C ALA A 71 -5.49 -0.85 -12.80
N PRO A 72 -5.07 0.24 -13.47
CA PRO A 72 -5.86 0.85 -14.52
C PRO A 72 -6.14 -0.18 -15.63
N ARG A 73 -7.27 -0.07 -16.29
CA ARG A 73 -7.71 -1.04 -17.31
C ARG A 73 -6.66 -1.24 -18.41
N GLU A 74 -6.02 -0.16 -18.82
CA GLU A 74 -4.97 -0.15 -19.86
C GLU A 74 -3.67 -0.81 -19.42
N ARG A 75 -3.47 -0.99 -18.10
CA ARG A 75 -2.30 -1.66 -17.51
C ARG A 75 -2.55 -3.10 -17.10
N ALA A 76 -3.79 -3.56 -17.15
CA ALA A 76 -4.15 -4.89 -16.69
C ALA A 76 -3.35 -6.01 -17.40
N ALA A 77 -3.15 -5.93 -18.70
CA ALA A 77 -2.39 -6.93 -19.45
C ALA A 77 -0.90 -6.97 -19.05
N ALA A 78 -0.27 -5.81 -18.79
CA ALA A 78 1.11 -5.75 -18.34
C ALA A 78 1.27 -6.35 -16.93
N VAL A 79 0.31 -6.08 -16.04
CA VAL A 79 0.29 -6.65 -14.68
C VAL A 79 0.08 -8.17 -14.74
N GLU A 80 -0.81 -8.67 -15.58
CA GLU A 80 -1.02 -10.12 -15.78
C GLU A 80 0.25 -10.80 -16.27
N THR A 81 0.91 -10.24 -17.30
CA THR A 81 2.18 -10.76 -17.82
C THR A 81 3.21 -10.88 -16.71
N LEU A 82 3.33 -9.86 -15.87
CA LEU A 82 4.26 -9.87 -14.76
C LEU A 82 3.91 -10.94 -13.72
N ILE A 83 2.63 -11.10 -13.38
CA ILE A 83 2.17 -12.12 -12.43
C ILE A 83 2.48 -13.53 -12.96
N PHE A 84 2.19 -13.83 -14.22
CA PHE A 84 2.53 -15.12 -14.82
C PHE A 84 4.04 -15.38 -14.86
N ALA A 85 4.85 -14.36 -15.12
CA ALA A 85 6.30 -14.51 -15.12
C ALA A 85 6.90 -14.71 -13.73
N ALA A 86 6.27 -14.12 -12.70
CA ALA A 86 6.82 -14.08 -11.34
C ALA A 86 6.24 -15.17 -10.41
N THR A 87 5.16 -15.85 -10.80
CA THR A 87 4.47 -16.86 -9.99
C THR A 87 4.33 -18.18 -10.73
N THR A 88 3.88 -19.21 -10.01
CA THR A 88 3.58 -20.53 -10.59
C THR A 88 2.09 -20.70 -10.95
N THR A 89 1.31 -19.63 -10.94
CA THR A 89 -0.11 -19.69 -11.20
C THR A 89 -0.41 -20.10 -12.66
N PHE A 90 -1.42 -20.94 -12.84
CA PHE A 90 -1.92 -21.31 -14.17
C PHE A 90 -3.10 -20.45 -14.64
N GLY A 91 -3.62 -19.58 -13.77
CA GLY A 91 -4.78 -18.78 -14.11
C GLY A 91 -4.95 -17.56 -13.24
N ILE A 92 -5.47 -16.52 -13.88
CA ILE A 92 -5.78 -15.24 -13.28
C ILE A 92 -7.26 -14.95 -13.49
N ARG A 93 -7.96 -14.53 -12.45
CA ARG A 93 -9.31 -13.98 -12.58
C ARG A 93 -9.24 -12.48 -12.64
N ARG A 94 -10.03 -11.88 -13.50
CA ARG A 94 -10.08 -10.44 -13.68
C ARG A 94 -11.49 -9.93 -13.48
N HIS A 95 -11.61 -8.89 -12.66
CA HIS A 95 -12.88 -8.21 -12.38
C HIS A 95 -12.70 -6.70 -12.58
N ALA A 96 -13.64 -6.08 -13.29
CA ALA A 96 -13.72 -4.63 -13.32
C ALA A 96 -14.34 -4.14 -12.01
N VAL A 97 -13.72 -3.16 -11.37
CA VAL A 97 -14.20 -2.58 -10.13
C VAL A 97 -14.34 -1.06 -10.26
N ALA A 98 -15.41 -0.53 -9.70
CA ALA A 98 -15.54 0.91 -9.52
C ALA A 98 -14.73 1.34 -8.28
N ARG A 99 -14.01 2.44 -8.38
CA ARG A 99 -13.21 2.99 -7.30
C ARG A 99 -13.54 4.46 -7.08
N SER A 100 -13.95 4.81 -5.87
CA SER A 100 -14.06 6.19 -5.44
C SER A 100 -12.82 6.55 -4.63
N VAL A 101 -12.19 7.65 -4.99
CA VAL A 101 -11.02 8.18 -4.28
C VAL A 101 -11.29 9.63 -3.91
N LEU A 102 -10.71 10.07 -2.81
CA LEU A 102 -10.68 11.48 -2.44
C LEU A 102 -9.70 12.24 -3.35
N ASP A 103 -9.98 13.49 -3.63
CA ASP A 103 -8.99 14.41 -4.15
C ASP A 103 -7.87 14.53 -3.14
N ARG A 104 -6.61 14.46 -3.60
CA ARG A 104 -5.45 14.43 -2.71
C ARG A 104 -4.52 15.59 -2.97
N ARG A 105 -4.08 16.23 -1.89
CA ARG A 105 -3.01 17.21 -1.89
C ARG A 105 -2.10 17.01 -0.70
N PHE A 106 -0.94 17.63 -0.73
CA PHE A 106 -0.05 17.70 0.42
C PHE A 106 -0.03 19.12 0.97
N GLU A 107 -0.03 19.20 2.30
CA GLU A 107 0.22 20.41 3.06
C GLU A 107 1.47 20.17 3.91
N THR A 108 2.21 21.22 4.21
CA THR A 108 3.38 21.14 5.11
C THR A 108 2.98 21.66 6.48
N ALA A 109 3.17 20.84 7.50
CA ALA A 109 2.98 21.21 8.89
C ALA A 109 4.34 21.54 9.52
N ALA A 110 4.48 22.73 10.08
CA ALA A 110 5.64 23.09 10.90
C ALA A 110 5.46 22.49 12.30
N THR A 111 6.43 21.68 12.72
CA THR A 111 6.47 21.09 14.07
C THR A 111 7.73 21.59 14.82
N PRO A 112 7.81 21.44 16.14
CA PRO A 112 9.02 21.76 16.90
C PRO A 112 10.26 20.98 16.44
N TRP A 113 10.07 19.90 15.71
CA TRP A 113 11.14 19.00 15.24
C TRP A 113 11.37 19.06 13.74
N GLY A 114 10.79 20.04 13.05
CA GLY A 114 10.92 20.26 11.61
C GLY A 114 9.61 20.15 10.85
N GLU A 115 9.71 20.26 9.55
CA GLU A 115 8.57 20.20 8.64
C GLU A 115 8.16 18.74 8.36
N VAL A 116 6.84 18.51 8.38
CA VAL A 116 6.23 17.22 8.10
C VAL A 116 5.17 17.40 7.02
N ARG A 117 5.25 16.63 5.95
CA ARG A 117 4.20 16.60 4.92
C ARG A 117 2.96 15.92 5.47
N VAL A 118 1.82 16.50 5.22
CA VAL A 118 0.52 15.98 5.61
C VAL A 118 -0.31 15.76 4.37
N LYS A 119 -0.73 14.52 4.15
CA LYS A 119 -1.64 14.15 3.07
C LYS A 119 -3.05 14.55 3.46
N VAL A 120 -3.69 15.34 2.62
CA VAL A 120 -5.07 15.79 2.80
C VAL A 120 -5.95 15.15 1.74
N GLY A 121 -7.02 14.50 2.20
CA GLY A 121 -8.06 13.94 1.36
C GLY A 121 -9.31 14.80 1.41
N ALA A 122 -9.79 15.23 0.24
CA ALA A 122 -10.95 16.09 0.12
C ALA A 122 -12.03 15.51 -0.80
N ARG A 123 -13.28 15.91 -0.62
CA ARG A 123 -14.39 15.61 -1.51
C ARG A 123 -15.36 16.79 -1.56
N GLY A 124 -15.69 17.21 -2.79
CA GLY A 124 -16.58 18.35 -2.98
C GLY A 124 -16.05 19.64 -2.35
N GLY A 125 -14.74 19.87 -2.39
CA GLY A 125 -14.09 21.05 -1.81
C GLY A 125 -13.93 21.02 -0.28
N ARG A 126 -14.39 19.95 0.39
CA ARG A 126 -14.30 19.82 1.85
C ARG A 126 -13.22 18.79 2.21
N ASP A 127 -12.30 19.15 3.10
CA ASP A 127 -11.32 18.25 3.68
C ASP A 127 -12.02 17.24 4.61
N LEU A 128 -11.74 15.97 4.37
CA LEU A 128 -12.32 14.88 5.15
C LEU A 128 -11.29 14.15 6.00
N VAL A 129 -10.04 14.08 5.54
CA VAL A 129 -8.99 13.37 6.25
C VAL A 129 -7.66 14.09 6.10
N ARG A 130 -6.85 14.08 7.16
CA ARG A 130 -5.47 14.57 7.19
C ARG A 130 -4.61 13.52 7.83
N THR A 131 -3.51 13.17 7.16
CA THR A 131 -2.60 12.12 7.64
C THR A 131 -1.16 12.57 7.42
N PRO A 132 -0.38 12.84 8.48
CA PRO A 132 1.05 13.08 8.38
C PRO A 132 1.77 11.89 7.73
N GLU A 133 2.77 12.17 6.89
CA GLU A 133 3.60 11.13 6.28
C GLU A 133 4.50 10.49 7.35
N TYR A 134 4.39 9.17 7.50
CA TYR A 134 5.11 8.43 8.53
C TYR A 134 6.64 8.58 8.43
N GLU A 135 7.16 8.52 7.21
CA GLU A 135 8.61 8.65 6.97
C GLU A 135 9.16 10.02 7.42
N ASP A 136 8.38 11.09 7.23
CA ASP A 136 8.77 12.42 7.69
C ASP A 136 8.71 12.49 9.21
N CYS A 137 7.67 11.89 9.83
CA CYS A 137 7.55 11.81 11.27
C CYS A 137 8.69 10.98 11.90
N ALA A 138 9.02 9.83 11.32
CA ALA A 138 10.07 8.96 11.81
C ALA A 138 11.43 9.66 11.72
N ARG A 139 11.74 10.28 10.58
CA ARG A 139 12.98 11.02 10.39
C ARG A 139 13.14 12.17 11.38
N ALA A 140 12.09 12.96 11.60
CA ALA A 140 12.14 14.08 12.55
C ALA A 140 12.26 13.59 14.01
N ALA A 141 11.60 12.48 14.33
CA ALA A 141 11.65 11.85 15.65
C ALA A 141 13.04 11.29 15.96
N ASP A 142 13.65 10.58 15.00
CA ASP A 142 15.01 10.03 15.15
C ASP A 142 16.05 11.14 15.35
N ALA A 143 15.95 12.24 14.59
CA ALA A 143 16.85 13.38 14.72
C ALA A 143 16.74 14.10 16.07
N ALA A 144 15.56 14.09 16.67
CA ALA A 144 15.25 14.80 17.92
C ALA A 144 15.26 13.90 19.17
N GLY A 145 15.39 12.59 19.02
CA GLY A 145 15.33 11.63 20.12
C GLY A 145 13.95 11.55 20.79
N VAL A 146 12.88 11.77 20.03
CA VAL A 146 11.50 11.72 20.53
C VAL A 146 10.70 10.58 19.86
N ALA A 147 9.54 10.25 20.39
CA ALA A 147 8.71 9.24 19.78
C ALA A 147 8.04 9.76 18.47
N PRO A 148 7.98 8.96 17.37
CA PRO A 148 7.33 9.37 16.13
C PRO A 148 5.88 9.82 16.30
N ARG A 149 5.18 9.27 17.30
CA ARG A 149 3.83 9.67 17.65
C ARG A 149 3.72 11.13 18.08
N GLN A 150 4.71 11.64 18.82
CA GLN A 150 4.72 13.04 19.27
C GLN A 150 4.81 13.99 18.07
N VAL A 151 5.67 13.67 17.11
CA VAL A 151 5.80 14.44 15.86
C VAL A 151 4.49 14.38 15.04
N TYR A 152 3.88 13.20 14.94
CA TYR A 152 2.62 13.00 14.25
C TYR A 152 1.49 13.85 14.86
N GLU A 153 1.34 13.83 16.18
CA GLU A 153 0.32 14.60 16.89
C GLU A 153 0.55 16.12 16.75
N ALA A 154 1.80 16.58 16.80
CA ALA A 154 2.14 17.98 16.58
C ALA A 154 1.84 18.43 15.14
N ALA A 155 2.13 17.60 14.15
CA ALA A 155 1.83 17.90 12.75
C ALA A 155 0.31 18.01 12.50
N LEU A 156 -0.51 17.17 13.14
CA LEU A 156 -1.97 17.28 13.07
C LEU A 156 -2.48 18.54 13.78
N ALA A 157 -1.88 18.89 14.93
CA ALA A 157 -2.26 20.10 15.69
C ALA A 157 -1.95 21.38 14.91
N ALA A 158 -0.81 21.43 14.22
CA ALA A 158 -0.38 22.60 13.44
C ALA A 158 -1.33 22.92 12.26
N LEU A 159 -2.06 21.93 11.74
CA LEU A 159 -2.99 22.11 10.63
C LEU A 159 -4.47 22.15 11.09
N ARG A 160 -4.72 22.17 12.37
CA ARG A 160 -6.08 22.44 12.85
C ARG A 160 -6.42 23.92 12.59
N PRO A 161 -7.56 24.22 11.95
CA PRO A 161 -8.02 25.60 11.92
C PRO A 161 -8.12 26.10 13.37
N ALA A 162 -7.61 27.29 13.62
CA ALA A 162 -7.85 27.94 14.90
C ALA A 162 -9.37 27.95 15.14
N CYS A 163 -9.79 27.38 16.27
CA CYS A 163 -11.19 27.46 16.67
C CYS A 163 -11.50 28.95 16.90
N PRO A 164 -12.56 29.49 16.25
CA PRO A 164 -12.93 30.87 16.47
C PRO A 164 -13.33 31.14 17.93
#